data_e48bcfff6a304312f7d790411e233332
#
_entry.id   e48bcfff6a304312f7d790411e233332
#
_cell.length_a   1.000
_cell.length_b   1.000
_cell.length_c   1.000
_cell.angle_alpha   90.00
_cell.angle_beta   90.00
_cell.angle_gamma   90.00
#
_symmetry.space_group_name_H-M   'P 1'
#
loop_
_entity.id
_entity.type
_entity.pdbx_description
1 polymer ?
#
loop_
_entity_poly.entity_id
_entity_poly.type
_entity_poly.pdbx_seq_one_letter_code
_entity_poly.pdbx_strand_id
1 'polypeptide(L)'
;MKRNILALAMALMLTSLCSCEKASETSHYPSGGGNTEAPSKPGKDENEDDGKKDEKPALPVGQETIRVLFVGNSFTLDATEHLPGILNAAGITNFSMERAYHGGYTLVGYNQNFDNPKVCLRYKLEPGYEKWDGDQSYNTANCNSSLADFWDSGKPYDIVVMQEYTGTRYAWAGFDRHLEGIEAVKGLMEKIRAKQPDKEPIFVYLMSQTFATGSELLQTWWHNDRSRMYAAMTSHVKLLLEQTGIKWLIATGTAVENLRTTSLNIDNGMDLSRDLFHLDKGITRYAANCTVFDTILGPCVGKTMSTNTYRFPTSDTSHTNYTTPVTDSNAPIAQTAALKAIESPLEVTDLSNL
;
A
#
# COMPACT_ATOMS: atom_id res chain seq x y z
N MET A 1 17.79 -23.43 -20.41
CA MET A 1 17.54 -23.86 -19.01
C MET A 1 17.08 -22.71 -18.07
N LYS A 2 17.49 -21.44 -18.25
CA LYS A 2 17.09 -20.32 -17.36
C LYS A 2 15.63 -19.81 -17.54
N ARG A 3 15.01 -20.02 -18.71
CA ARG A 3 13.61 -19.59 -18.97
C ARG A 3 12.54 -20.39 -18.20
N ASN A 4 12.82 -21.64 -17.86
CA ASN A 4 11.84 -22.53 -17.22
C ASN A 4 11.73 -22.33 -15.70
N ILE A 5 12.71 -21.70 -15.06
CA ILE A 5 12.71 -21.47 -13.60
C ILE A 5 11.79 -20.29 -13.24
N LEU A 6 11.74 -19.26 -14.09
CA LEU A 6 10.86 -18.10 -13.88
C LEU A 6 9.38 -18.47 -14.07
N ALA A 7 9.08 -19.30 -15.07
CA ALA A 7 7.73 -19.83 -15.28
C ALA A 7 7.25 -20.72 -14.12
N LEU A 8 8.17 -21.45 -13.48
CA LEU A 8 7.85 -22.32 -12.35
C LEU A 8 7.56 -21.52 -11.07
N ALA A 9 8.27 -20.40 -10.84
CA ALA A 9 8.00 -19.52 -9.70
C ALA A 9 6.65 -18.79 -9.83
N MET A 10 6.27 -18.38 -11.05
CA MET A 10 4.95 -17.82 -11.34
C MET A 10 3.82 -18.85 -11.22
N ALA A 11 4.06 -20.10 -11.64
CA ALA A 11 3.08 -21.18 -11.52
C ALA A 11 2.82 -21.57 -10.06
N LEU A 12 3.81 -21.52 -9.19
CA LEU A 12 3.66 -21.79 -7.76
C LEU A 12 2.89 -20.69 -7.02
N MET A 13 2.99 -19.43 -7.46
CA MET A 13 2.14 -18.34 -6.91
C MET A 13 0.66 -18.46 -7.36
N LEU A 14 0.40 -19.05 -8.53
CA LEU A 14 -0.95 -19.27 -9.05
C LEU A 14 -1.64 -20.51 -8.43
N THR A 15 -0.88 -21.52 -8.00
CA THR A 15 -1.45 -22.77 -7.45
C THR A 15 -1.91 -22.66 -5.99
N SER A 16 -1.44 -21.69 -5.22
CA SER A 16 -1.95 -21.44 -3.87
C SER A 16 -3.31 -20.69 -3.85
N LEU A 17 -3.81 -20.27 -5.01
CA LEU A 17 -5.08 -19.54 -5.16
C LEU A 17 -6.24 -20.41 -5.70
N CYS A 18 -5.99 -21.68 -6.03
CA CYS A 18 -6.98 -22.55 -6.66
C CYS A 18 -7.33 -23.77 -5.79
N SER A 19 -8.00 -23.52 -4.66
CA SER A 19 -8.82 -24.55 -4.02
C SER A 19 -10.18 -23.95 -3.66
N CYS A 20 -11.03 -23.81 -4.68
CA CYS A 20 -12.49 -23.78 -4.53
C CYS A 20 -13.11 -24.36 -5.80
N GLU A 21 -14.07 -25.25 -5.56
CA GLU A 21 -14.71 -26.14 -6.48
C GLU A 21 -15.46 -25.45 -7.64
N LYS A 22 -15.55 -26.21 -8.75
CA LYS A 22 -16.36 -25.91 -9.92
C LYS A 22 -17.86 -25.92 -9.57
N ALA A 23 -18.51 -24.81 -9.74
CA ALA A 23 -19.95 -24.75 -9.98
C ALA A 23 -20.20 -24.23 -11.39
N SER A 24 -20.88 -25.05 -12.19
CA SER A 24 -21.37 -24.73 -13.52
C SER A 24 -22.64 -23.92 -13.39
N GLU A 25 -22.73 -22.73 -13.97
CA GLU A 25 -23.99 -22.06 -14.21
C GLU A 25 -24.05 -21.39 -15.57
N THR A 26 -25.10 -21.78 -16.30
CA THR A 26 -25.56 -21.22 -17.57
C THR A 26 -26.30 -19.90 -17.32
N SER A 27 -25.84 -18.82 -17.94
CA SER A 27 -26.51 -17.52 -17.87
C SER A 27 -27.59 -17.39 -18.94
N HIS A 28 -28.84 -17.14 -18.51
CA HIS A 28 -29.88 -16.59 -19.33
C HIS A 28 -30.10 -15.11 -18.99
N TYR A 29 -30.02 -14.24 -19.99
CA TYR A 29 -30.46 -12.86 -19.90
C TYR A 29 -31.90 -12.75 -20.46
N PRO A 30 -32.83 -12.08 -19.80
CA PRO A 30 -34.03 -11.57 -20.42
C PRO A 30 -33.92 -10.09 -20.75
N SER A 31 -34.18 -9.77 -22.01
CA SER A 31 -34.51 -8.42 -22.47
C SER A 31 -35.96 -8.09 -22.14
N GLY A 32 -36.22 -6.95 -21.54
CA GLY A 32 -37.57 -6.48 -21.31
C GLY A 32 -37.60 -4.99 -20.97
N GLY A 33 -38.08 -4.17 -21.93
CA GLY A 33 -38.40 -2.78 -21.69
C GLY A 33 -39.69 -2.61 -20.89
N GLY A 34 -39.79 -1.56 -20.12
CA GLY A 34 -41.04 -1.16 -19.43
C GLY A 34 -40.89 0.19 -18.75
N ASN A 35 -41.56 1.19 -19.33
CA ASN A 35 -41.85 2.48 -18.69
C ASN A 35 -42.63 2.26 -17.40
N THR A 36 -42.24 2.90 -16.30
CA THR A 36 -43.20 3.20 -15.22
C THR A 36 -42.80 4.50 -14.47
N GLU A 37 -43.84 5.23 -14.17
CA GLU A 37 -43.96 6.54 -13.58
C GLU A 37 -43.23 6.73 -12.25
N ALA A 38 -42.88 8.00 -11.99
CA ALA A 38 -42.26 8.47 -10.73
C ALA A 38 -43.28 8.43 -9.56
N PRO A 39 -42.90 7.94 -8.39
CA PRO A 39 -43.70 8.13 -7.18
C PRO A 39 -43.32 9.40 -6.45
N SER A 40 -44.33 10.04 -5.91
CA SER A 40 -44.40 11.25 -5.12
C SER A 40 -43.52 11.22 -3.87
N LYS A 41 -42.98 12.40 -3.50
CA LYS A 41 -42.22 12.68 -2.28
C LYS A 41 -43.03 12.31 -1.02
N PRO A 42 -42.39 11.61 -0.05
CA PRO A 42 -42.81 11.64 1.35
C PRO A 42 -42.09 12.77 2.11
N GLY A 43 -42.77 13.18 3.17
CA GLY A 43 -42.47 14.39 3.93
C GLY A 43 -41.10 14.45 4.62
N LYS A 44 -40.70 15.67 4.89
CA LYS A 44 -39.61 16.05 5.77
C LYS A 44 -39.87 15.53 7.19
N ASP A 45 -39.06 14.57 7.62
CA ASP A 45 -38.73 14.38 9.02
C ASP A 45 -37.41 15.14 9.28
N GLU A 46 -37.52 16.26 9.98
CA GLU A 46 -36.39 17.01 10.52
C GLU A 46 -35.83 16.20 11.71
N ASN A 47 -34.94 15.25 11.41
CA ASN A 47 -33.94 14.78 12.38
C ASN A 47 -32.74 15.71 12.24
N GLU A 48 -32.53 16.54 13.25
CA GLU A 48 -31.26 17.23 13.50
C GLU A 48 -30.15 16.18 13.58
N ASP A 49 -29.51 15.89 12.44
CA ASP A 49 -28.23 15.19 12.39
C ASP A 49 -27.19 16.18 12.94
N ASP A 50 -26.77 15.90 14.16
CA ASP A 50 -25.74 16.65 14.90
C ASP A 50 -24.45 16.57 14.07
N GLY A 51 -24.27 17.59 13.22
CA GLY A 51 -23.21 17.69 12.20
C GLY A 51 -21.80 17.70 12.82
N LYS A 52 -21.37 16.58 13.40
CA LYS A 52 -19.97 16.28 13.57
C LYS A 52 -19.36 16.20 12.18
N LYS A 53 -18.77 17.31 11.74
CA LYS A 53 -17.86 17.34 10.62
C LYS A 53 -16.96 16.12 10.75
N ASP A 54 -16.90 15.35 9.69
CA ASP A 54 -16.15 14.12 9.51
C ASP A 54 -14.63 14.45 9.48
N GLU A 55 -14.11 14.94 10.60
CA GLU A 55 -12.75 15.46 10.72
C GLU A 55 -11.73 14.30 10.67
N LYS A 56 -10.65 14.55 9.94
CA LYS A 56 -9.52 13.65 9.87
C LYS A 56 -8.86 13.53 11.25
N PRO A 57 -8.68 12.32 11.84
CA PRO A 57 -8.06 12.19 13.15
C PRO A 57 -6.69 12.86 13.19
N ALA A 58 -6.39 13.60 14.26
CA ALA A 58 -5.11 14.26 14.43
C ALA A 58 -3.99 13.23 14.64
N LEU A 59 -2.88 13.39 13.93
CA LEU A 59 -1.69 12.56 14.15
C LEU A 59 -1.07 12.84 15.52
N PRO A 60 -0.39 11.83 16.14
CA PRO A 60 0.26 12.02 17.42
C PRO A 60 1.44 12.99 17.28
N VAL A 61 1.37 14.14 17.94
CA VAL A 61 2.40 15.18 17.94
C VAL A 61 2.99 15.31 19.34
N GLY A 62 4.35 15.46 19.41
CA GLY A 62 5.04 15.71 20.66
C GLY A 62 5.07 14.53 21.64
N GLN A 63 4.77 13.31 21.20
CA GLN A 63 4.92 12.12 22.02
C GLN A 63 6.40 11.71 22.10
N GLU A 64 6.80 11.18 23.26
CA GLU A 64 8.15 10.64 23.50
C GLU A 64 8.42 9.44 22.59
N THR A 65 7.42 8.58 22.40
CA THR A 65 7.49 7.44 21.47
C THR A 65 6.18 7.31 20.72
N ILE A 66 6.25 7.28 19.39
CA ILE A 66 5.13 7.02 18.50
C ILE A 66 5.30 5.61 17.92
N ARG A 67 4.32 4.76 18.14
CA ARG A 67 4.36 3.37 17.66
C ARG A 67 3.55 3.19 16.39
N VAL A 68 4.20 2.67 15.33
CA VAL A 68 3.59 2.47 14.02
C VAL A 68 3.68 1.01 13.62
N LEU A 69 2.56 0.43 13.21
CA LEU A 69 2.50 -0.90 12.61
C LEU A 69 2.17 -0.81 11.12
N PHE A 70 2.97 -1.47 10.30
CA PHE A 70 2.70 -1.69 8.88
C PHE A 70 2.27 -3.13 8.64
N VAL A 71 1.12 -3.35 8.02
CA VAL A 71 0.58 -4.67 7.69
C VAL A 71 0.45 -4.79 6.18
N GLY A 72 1.15 -5.74 5.58
CA GLY A 72 1.07 -5.94 4.13
C GLY A 72 2.08 -6.96 3.58
N ASN A 73 2.50 -6.72 2.36
CA ASN A 73 3.35 -7.63 1.60
C ASN A 73 4.59 -6.89 1.05
N SER A 74 5.15 -7.38 -0.07
CA SER A 74 6.33 -6.78 -0.70
C SER A 74 6.15 -5.31 -1.13
N PHE A 75 4.93 -4.85 -1.35
CA PHE A 75 4.67 -3.44 -1.66
C PHE A 75 4.78 -2.55 -0.42
N THR A 76 4.37 -3.04 0.76
CA THR A 76 4.66 -2.36 2.03
C THR A 76 6.17 -2.33 2.29
N LEU A 77 6.88 -3.42 2.00
CA LEU A 77 8.34 -3.45 2.10
C LEU A 77 8.95 -2.36 1.22
N ASP A 78 8.57 -2.30 -0.06
CA ASP A 78 9.08 -1.28 -0.99
C ASP A 78 8.79 0.15 -0.49
N ALA A 79 7.61 0.39 0.09
CA ALA A 79 7.21 1.70 0.59
C ALA A 79 7.89 2.11 1.92
N THR A 80 8.58 1.20 2.61
CA THR A 80 9.15 1.46 3.95
C THR A 80 10.63 1.13 4.09
N GLU A 81 11.27 0.60 3.04
CA GLU A 81 12.64 0.07 3.15
C GLU A 81 13.71 1.15 3.38
N HIS A 82 13.49 2.37 2.88
CA HIS A 82 14.42 3.50 3.08
C HIS A 82 14.14 4.30 4.37
N LEU A 83 13.07 3.99 5.12
CA LEU A 83 12.73 4.74 6.35
C LEU A 83 13.87 4.80 7.37
N PRO A 84 14.67 3.73 7.62
CA PRO A 84 15.80 3.82 8.55
C PRO A 84 16.76 4.94 8.19
N GLY A 85 17.20 4.99 6.94
CA GLY A 85 18.11 6.03 6.46
C GLY A 85 17.49 7.42 6.46
N ILE A 86 16.20 7.55 6.10
CA ILE A 86 15.47 8.81 6.11
C ILE A 86 15.32 9.36 7.52
N LEU A 87 14.96 8.54 8.51
CA LEU A 87 14.82 8.94 9.91
C LEU A 87 16.15 9.33 10.52
N ASN A 88 17.21 8.54 10.27
CA ASN A 88 18.55 8.84 10.75
C ASN A 88 19.09 10.16 10.17
N ALA A 89 18.91 10.38 8.86
CA ALA A 89 19.31 11.64 8.20
C ALA A 89 18.56 12.87 8.74
N ALA A 90 17.32 12.68 9.21
CA ALA A 90 16.52 13.74 9.84
C ALA A 90 16.79 13.90 11.35
N GLY A 91 17.59 13.02 11.97
CA GLY A 91 17.84 13.01 13.42
C GLY A 91 16.59 12.69 14.23
N ILE A 92 15.68 11.86 13.70
CA ILE A 92 14.41 11.50 14.34
C ILE A 92 14.60 10.22 15.15
N THR A 93 14.24 10.28 16.44
CA THR A 93 14.49 9.20 17.41
C THR A 93 13.25 8.82 18.24
N ASN A 94 12.07 9.28 17.86
CA ASN A 94 10.85 9.06 18.63
C ASN A 94 9.86 8.10 17.96
N PHE A 95 10.28 7.33 16.95
CA PHE A 95 9.46 6.28 16.36
C PHE A 95 9.97 4.89 16.74
N SER A 96 9.04 4.01 17.14
CA SER A 96 9.21 2.57 17.22
C SER A 96 8.24 1.94 16.21
N MET A 97 8.75 1.29 15.20
CA MET A 97 7.92 0.77 14.11
C MET A 97 8.06 -0.74 13.98
N GLU A 98 6.98 -1.37 13.55
CA GLU A 98 6.97 -2.78 13.21
C GLU A 98 6.31 -3.01 11.87
N ARG A 99 6.72 -4.06 11.18
CA ARG A 99 6.17 -4.49 9.89
C ARG A 99 5.81 -5.96 9.94
N ALA A 100 4.54 -6.29 9.75
CA ALA A 100 4.04 -7.62 9.49
C ALA A 100 4.13 -7.86 7.98
N TYR A 101 5.00 -8.76 7.56
CA TYR A 101 5.30 -9.04 6.16
C TYR A 101 4.99 -10.48 5.77
N HIS A 102 4.27 -10.64 4.65
CA HIS A 102 4.16 -11.90 3.94
C HIS A 102 4.12 -11.64 2.44
N GLY A 103 5.06 -12.19 1.69
CA GLY A 103 5.18 -11.98 0.23
C GLY A 103 3.92 -12.39 -0.53
N GLY A 104 3.32 -11.47 -1.28
CA GLY A 104 2.11 -11.71 -2.07
C GLY A 104 0.82 -11.92 -1.25
N TYR A 105 0.84 -11.73 0.06
CA TYR A 105 -0.32 -11.97 0.91
C TYR A 105 -1.31 -10.79 0.86
N THR A 106 -2.59 -11.09 1.07
CA THR A 106 -3.68 -10.13 1.04
C THR A 106 -4.17 -9.76 2.44
N LEU A 107 -4.85 -8.63 2.59
CA LEU A 107 -5.51 -8.28 3.85
C LEU A 107 -6.61 -9.28 4.19
N VAL A 108 -7.25 -9.88 3.20
CA VAL A 108 -8.20 -11.01 3.42
C VAL A 108 -7.50 -12.17 4.11
N GLY A 109 -6.32 -12.53 3.64
CA GLY A 109 -5.50 -13.57 4.27
C GLY A 109 -5.12 -13.23 5.71
N TYR A 110 -4.67 -12.00 5.97
CA TYR A 110 -4.38 -11.53 7.32
C TYR A 110 -5.62 -11.56 8.23
N ASN A 111 -6.78 -11.13 7.73
CA ASN A 111 -8.01 -11.15 8.49
C ASN A 111 -8.44 -12.58 8.86
N GLN A 112 -8.39 -13.50 7.90
CA GLN A 112 -8.76 -14.91 8.11
C GLN A 112 -7.80 -15.64 9.06
N ASN A 113 -6.51 -15.27 9.03
CA ASN A 113 -5.44 -15.94 9.76
C ASN A 113 -4.80 -15.06 10.83
N PHE A 114 -5.55 -14.15 11.44
CA PHE A 114 -5.05 -13.15 12.39
C PHE A 114 -4.23 -13.74 13.55
N ASP A 115 -4.68 -14.88 14.07
CA ASP A 115 -4.05 -15.59 15.20
C ASP A 115 -3.15 -16.76 14.77
N ASN A 116 -2.94 -16.98 13.44
CA ASN A 116 -2.11 -18.08 12.96
C ASN A 116 -0.62 -17.75 13.16
N PRO A 117 0.13 -18.52 13.98
CA PRO A 117 1.52 -18.21 14.34
C PRO A 117 2.54 -18.32 13.20
N LYS A 118 2.10 -18.66 11.99
CA LYS A 118 2.94 -18.77 10.79
C LYS A 118 2.46 -17.87 9.65
N VAL A 119 1.75 -16.78 9.97
CA VAL A 119 1.16 -15.93 8.94
C VAL A 119 2.13 -14.89 8.41
N CYS A 120 3.09 -14.43 9.21
CA CYS A 120 4.01 -13.40 8.75
C CYS A 120 5.42 -13.49 9.36
N LEU A 121 6.34 -12.79 8.71
CA LEU A 121 7.62 -12.37 9.28
C LEU A 121 7.40 -11.05 10.03
N ARG A 122 8.07 -10.87 11.15
CA ARG A 122 8.06 -9.65 11.95
C ARG A 122 9.36 -8.89 11.78
N TYR A 123 9.26 -7.61 11.44
CA TYR A 123 10.40 -6.69 11.36
C TYR A 123 10.21 -5.56 12.36
N LYS A 124 11.33 -5.07 12.90
CA LYS A 124 11.35 -3.96 13.84
C LYS A 124 12.28 -2.86 13.34
N LEU A 125 11.91 -1.63 13.63
CA LEU A 125 12.74 -0.46 13.42
C LEU A 125 12.65 0.42 14.66
N GLU A 126 13.72 0.39 15.45
CA GLU A 126 13.88 1.22 16.64
C GLU A 126 14.83 2.42 16.35
N PRO A 127 14.79 3.46 17.17
CA PRO A 127 15.68 4.61 17.00
C PRO A 127 17.14 4.23 16.82
N GLY A 128 17.77 4.79 15.79
CA GLY A 128 19.18 4.53 15.48
C GLY A 128 19.47 3.25 14.69
N TYR A 129 18.45 2.44 14.37
CA TYR A 129 18.67 1.30 13.48
C TYR A 129 19.00 1.78 12.06
N GLU A 130 20.02 1.17 11.45
CA GLU A 130 20.43 1.47 10.07
C GLU A 130 19.57 0.72 9.03
N LYS A 131 18.89 -0.34 9.45
CA LYS A 131 18.00 -1.19 8.65
C LYS A 131 16.91 -1.80 9.52
N TRP A 132 15.88 -2.29 8.89
CA TRP A 132 14.87 -3.11 9.55
C TRP A 132 15.51 -4.37 10.15
N ASP A 133 15.26 -4.64 11.43
CA ASP A 133 15.66 -5.87 12.11
C ASP A 133 14.62 -6.97 11.84
N GLY A 134 15.07 -8.14 11.37
CA GLY A 134 14.22 -9.28 11.01
C GLY A 134 14.90 -10.17 9.97
N ASP A 135 14.18 -11.15 9.43
CA ASP A 135 14.69 -12.08 8.41
C ASP A 135 14.95 -11.41 7.07
N GLN A 136 16.19 -11.05 6.79
CA GLN A 136 16.62 -10.36 5.57
C GLN A 136 16.50 -11.21 4.30
N SER A 137 16.16 -12.50 4.41
CA SER A 137 15.86 -13.34 3.25
C SER A 137 14.49 -13.04 2.63
N TYR A 138 13.59 -12.43 3.43
CA TYR A 138 12.18 -12.19 3.06
C TYR A 138 11.45 -13.46 2.59
N ASN A 139 11.95 -14.63 3.00
CA ASN A 139 11.38 -15.90 2.60
C ASN A 139 10.16 -16.24 3.48
N THR A 140 8.98 -16.27 2.88
CA THR A 140 7.72 -16.56 3.58
C THR A 140 7.64 -17.96 4.18
N ALA A 141 8.49 -18.91 3.75
CA ALA A 141 8.62 -20.20 4.41
C ALA A 141 9.14 -20.08 5.87
N ASN A 142 9.78 -18.96 6.20
CA ASN A 142 10.28 -18.65 7.54
C ASN A 142 9.25 -17.87 8.41
N CYS A 143 8.01 -17.69 7.95
CA CYS A 143 6.97 -17.05 8.75
C CYS A 143 6.79 -17.76 10.10
N ASN A 144 6.90 -16.98 11.18
CA ASN A 144 6.96 -17.49 12.55
C ASN A 144 6.14 -16.65 13.55
N SER A 145 5.33 -15.71 13.06
CA SER A 145 4.49 -14.84 13.87
C SER A 145 3.06 -14.80 13.34
N SER A 146 2.10 -14.67 14.26
CA SER A 146 0.76 -14.24 13.92
C SER A 146 0.71 -12.70 13.89
N LEU A 147 -0.35 -12.12 13.29
CA LEU A 147 -0.57 -10.68 13.42
C LEU A 147 -0.92 -10.32 14.88
N ALA A 148 -1.58 -11.21 15.60
CA ALA A 148 -1.93 -11.03 17.01
C ALA A 148 -0.71 -10.85 17.93
N ASP A 149 0.44 -11.48 17.61
CA ASP A 149 1.67 -11.43 18.44
C ASP A 149 2.29 -10.03 18.51
N PHE A 150 1.90 -9.10 17.62
CA PHE A 150 2.40 -7.73 17.64
C PHE A 150 1.95 -6.93 18.88
N TRP A 151 0.95 -7.41 19.60
CA TRP A 151 0.47 -6.82 20.87
C TRP A 151 0.96 -7.55 22.12
N ASP A 152 1.83 -8.59 22.01
CA ASP A 152 2.31 -9.37 23.16
C ASP A 152 3.06 -8.53 24.21
N SER A 153 3.64 -7.40 23.80
CA SER A 153 4.27 -6.46 24.72
C SER A 153 3.27 -5.65 25.57
N GLY A 154 1.97 -5.78 25.32
CA GLY A 154 0.92 -4.97 25.95
C GLY A 154 0.94 -3.48 25.56
N LYS A 155 1.81 -3.08 24.61
CA LYS A 155 1.92 -1.67 24.19
C LYS A 155 1.05 -1.44 22.95
N PRO A 156 0.13 -0.46 22.97
CA PRO A 156 -0.72 -0.16 21.81
C PRO A 156 0.06 0.56 20.71
N TYR A 157 -0.41 0.44 19.47
CA TYR A 157 0.04 1.24 18.34
C TYR A 157 -0.74 2.55 18.26
N ASP A 158 -0.05 3.63 17.87
CA ASP A 158 -0.66 4.92 17.59
C ASP A 158 -1.22 4.97 16.16
N ILE A 159 -0.49 4.37 15.23
CA ILE A 159 -0.82 4.34 13.80
C ILE A 159 -0.73 2.89 13.31
N VAL A 160 -1.75 2.45 12.57
CA VAL A 160 -1.74 1.17 11.87
C VAL A 160 -1.99 1.39 10.39
N VAL A 161 -0.99 1.05 9.58
CA VAL A 161 -1.01 1.17 8.13
C VAL A 161 -1.32 -0.19 7.52
N MET A 162 -2.33 -0.26 6.66
CA MET A 162 -2.75 -1.49 5.98
C MET A 162 -2.59 -1.33 4.47
N GLN A 163 -2.01 -2.34 3.80
CA GLN A 163 -1.78 -2.35 2.36
C GLN A 163 -2.29 -3.64 1.74
N GLU A 164 -3.15 -3.54 0.74
CA GLU A 164 -3.69 -4.67 -0.01
C GLU A 164 -2.81 -5.01 -1.22
N TYR A 165 -2.81 -6.27 -1.63
CA TYR A 165 -2.16 -6.72 -2.85
C TYR A 165 -2.90 -6.23 -4.10
N THR A 166 -2.21 -5.49 -4.94
CA THR A 166 -2.80 -4.78 -6.09
C THR A 166 -3.26 -5.73 -7.22
N GLY A 167 -2.57 -6.86 -7.39
CA GLY A 167 -2.66 -7.65 -8.61
C GLY A 167 -3.98 -8.38 -8.81
N THR A 168 -4.65 -8.84 -7.77
CA THR A 168 -5.79 -9.75 -7.91
C THR A 168 -7.13 -9.14 -7.51
N ARG A 169 -7.13 -8.10 -6.66
CA ARG A 169 -8.37 -7.56 -6.09
C ARG A 169 -9.07 -6.52 -6.94
N TYR A 170 -8.30 -5.81 -7.78
CA TYR A 170 -8.82 -4.77 -8.67
C TYR A 170 -8.96 -5.23 -10.12
N ALA A 171 -8.17 -6.23 -10.53
CA ALA A 171 -8.01 -6.60 -11.92
C ALA A 171 -9.18 -7.38 -12.49
N TRP A 172 -9.78 -8.22 -11.72
CA TRP A 172 -10.82 -9.08 -12.22
C TRP A 172 -12.17 -8.54 -11.84
N ALA A 173 -12.69 -7.73 -12.65
CA ALA A 173 -14.08 -7.40 -12.89
C ALA A 173 -15.19 -8.16 -12.11
N GLY A 174 -14.88 -8.85 -11.06
CA GLY A 174 -15.85 -9.35 -10.10
C GLY A 174 -16.01 -8.29 -9.03
N PHE A 175 -17.11 -7.55 -9.08
CA PHE A 175 -17.55 -6.61 -8.06
C PHE A 175 -17.43 -7.20 -6.64
N ASP A 176 -17.60 -8.50 -6.51
CA ASP A 176 -17.56 -9.23 -5.24
C ASP A 176 -16.18 -9.22 -4.56
N ARG A 177 -15.10 -9.19 -5.32
CA ARG A 177 -13.74 -9.18 -4.75
C ARG A 177 -13.32 -7.83 -4.18
N HIS A 178 -13.88 -6.74 -4.67
CA HIS A 178 -13.71 -5.42 -4.06
C HIS A 178 -14.35 -5.38 -2.67
N LEU A 179 -15.55 -5.92 -2.53
CA LEU A 179 -16.26 -5.98 -1.25
C LEU A 179 -15.53 -6.88 -0.25
N GLU A 180 -15.01 -8.03 -0.69
CA GLU A 180 -14.23 -8.93 0.15
C GLU A 180 -12.99 -8.25 0.77
N GLY A 181 -12.26 -7.45 -0.01
CA GLY A 181 -11.13 -6.66 0.47
C GLY A 181 -11.54 -5.60 1.50
N ILE A 182 -12.64 -4.90 1.25
CA ILE A 182 -13.17 -3.88 2.16
C ILE A 182 -13.65 -4.53 3.48
N GLU A 183 -14.38 -5.63 3.42
CA GLU A 183 -14.82 -6.37 4.61
C GLU A 183 -13.62 -6.92 5.40
N ALA A 184 -12.56 -7.34 4.72
CA ALA A 184 -11.33 -7.76 5.38
C ALA A 184 -10.65 -6.62 6.15
N VAL A 185 -10.62 -5.41 5.58
CA VAL A 185 -10.12 -4.22 6.28
C VAL A 185 -10.95 -3.91 7.51
N LYS A 186 -12.29 -3.93 7.41
CA LYS A 186 -13.19 -3.73 8.57
C LYS A 186 -12.92 -4.77 9.66
N GLY A 187 -12.86 -6.06 9.29
CA GLY A 187 -12.59 -7.14 10.22
C GLY A 187 -11.21 -7.03 10.89
N LEU A 188 -10.17 -6.58 10.16
CA LEU A 188 -8.86 -6.30 10.75
C LEU A 188 -8.93 -5.13 11.73
N MET A 189 -9.61 -4.04 11.39
CA MET A 189 -9.78 -2.89 12.29
C MET A 189 -10.45 -3.32 13.59
N GLU A 190 -11.50 -4.14 13.54
CA GLU A 190 -12.18 -4.68 14.73
C GLU A 190 -11.24 -5.55 15.60
N LYS A 191 -10.50 -6.47 14.98
CA LYS A 191 -9.54 -7.33 15.68
C LYS A 191 -8.41 -6.54 16.33
N ILE A 192 -7.90 -5.50 15.64
CA ILE A 192 -6.87 -4.61 16.14
C ILE A 192 -7.40 -3.81 17.34
N ARG A 193 -8.60 -3.24 17.24
CA ARG A 193 -9.25 -2.57 18.39
C ARG A 193 -9.40 -3.48 19.60
N ALA A 194 -9.79 -4.73 19.36
CA ALA A 194 -9.90 -5.73 20.44
C ALA A 194 -8.56 -6.05 21.14
N LYS A 195 -7.42 -5.90 20.45
CA LYS A 195 -6.07 -6.06 21.03
C LYS A 195 -5.60 -4.84 21.83
N GLN A 196 -6.18 -3.67 21.64
CA GLN A 196 -5.83 -2.42 22.33
C GLN A 196 -7.09 -1.59 22.68
N PRO A 197 -7.99 -2.13 23.55
CA PRO A 197 -9.31 -1.53 23.78
C PRO A 197 -9.26 -0.14 24.40
N ASP A 198 -8.18 0.20 25.11
CA ASP A 198 -8.01 1.47 25.80
C ASP A 198 -7.43 2.58 24.88
N LYS A 199 -7.08 2.27 23.64
CA LYS A 199 -6.48 3.22 22.71
C LYS A 199 -6.92 2.94 21.27
N GLU A 200 -7.72 3.85 20.71
CA GLU A 200 -8.06 3.80 19.29
C GLU A 200 -6.83 4.15 18.44
N PRO A 201 -6.36 3.27 17.55
CA PRO A 201 -5.28 3.61 16.63
C PRO A 201 -5.79 4.46 15.47
N ILE A 202 -4.92 5.28 14.89
CA ILE A 202 -5.19 5.92 13.61
C ILE A 202 -4.98 4.87 12.52
N PHE A 203 -6.06 4.46 11.87
CA PHE A 203 -5.99 3.58 10.71
C PHE A 203 -5.64 4.39 9.45
N VAL A 204 -4.69 3.86 8.70
CA VAL A 204 -4.17 4.45 7.46
C VAL A 204 -4.22 3.39 6.36
N TYR A 205 -4.68 3.75 5.19
CA TYR A 205 -4.58 2.87 4.03
C TYR A 205 -3.40 3.28 3.16
N LEU A 206 -2.60 2.31 2.71
CA LEU A 206 -1.51 2.51 1.77
C LEU A 206 -1.91 1.96 0.40
N MET A 207 -2.07 2.84 -0.57
CA MET A 207 -2.31 2.49 -1.96
C MET A 207 -0.98 2.22 -2.67
N SER A 208 -0.76 1.00 -3.11
CA SER A 208 0.45 0.60 -3.85
C SER A 208 0.38 1.03 -5.32
N GLN A 209 1.46 0.73 -6.07
CA GLN A 209 1.64 1.13 -7.47
C GLN A 209 0.93 0.20 -8.46
N THR A 210 0.78 0.69 -9.70
CA THR A 210 0.42 -0.11 -10.88
C THR A 210 1.63 -0.93 -11.38
N PHE A 211 1.35 -1.93 -12.22
CA PHE A 211 2.41 -2.67 -12.91
C PHE A 211 3.09 -1.84 -14.00
N ALA A 212 4.30 -2.22 -14.37
CA ALA A 212 5.02 -1.63 -15.50
C ALA A 212 4.43 -2.07 -16.85
N THR A 213 4.64 -1.26 -17.90
CA THR A 213 4.13 -1.56 -19.26
C THR A 213 4.69 -2.84 -19.86
N GLY A 214 5.88 -3.28 -19.44
CA GLY A 214 6.45 -4.58 -19.84
C GLY A 214 5.85 -5.79 -19.10
N SER A 215 4.91 -5.60 -18.17
CA SER A 215 4.37 -6.67 -17.34
C SER A 215 3.36 -7.55 -18.09
N GLU A 216 3.56 -8.86 -18.09
CA GLU A 216 2.57 -9.83 -18.59
C GLU A 216 1.24 -9.75 -17.81
N LEU A 217 1.28 -9.37 -16.53
CA LEU A 217 0.08 -9.18 -15.72
C LEU A 217 -0.71 -7.94 -16.16
N LEU A 218 -0.03 -6.85 -16.49
CA LEU A 218 -0.68 -5.67 -17.05
C LEU A 218 -1.33 -6.01 -18.41
N GLN A 219 -0.60 -6.75 -19.25
CA GLN A 219 -1.11 -7.19 -20.55
C GLN A 219 -2.35 -8.08 -20.41
N THR A 220 -2.29 -9.08 -19.54
CA THR A 220 -3.34 -10.09 -19.38
C THR A 220 -4.60 -9.53 -18.74
N TRP A 221 -4.45 -8.69 -17.71
CA TRP A 221 -5.58 -8.25 -16.90
C TRP A 221 -6.09 -6.87 -17.24
N TRP A 222 -5.24 -6.04 -17.85
CA TRP A 222 -5.55 -4.63 -18.11
C TRP A 222 -5.38 -4.24 -19.58
N HIS A 223 -5.18 -5.22 -20.48
CA HIS A 223 -4.96 -5.00 -21.92
C HIS A 223 -3.78 -4.07 -22.20
N ASN A 224 -2.73 -4.16 -21.41
CA ASN A 224 -1.56 -3.31 -21.41
C ASN A 224 -1.86 -1.81 -21.21
N ASP A 225 -2.95 -1.50 -20.51
CA ASP A 225 -3.39 -0.14 -20.21
C ASP A 225 -3.18 0.16 -18.72
N ARG A 226 -2.07 0.84 -18.40
CA ARG A 226 -1.72 1.23 -17.04
C ARG A 226 -2.67 2.29 -16.48
N SER A 227 -3.17 3.20 -17.32
CA SER A 227 -4.12 4.23 -16.88
C SER A 227 -5.47 3.61 -16.45
N ARG A 228 -5.91 2.58 -17.16
CA ARG A 228 -7.09 1.79 -16.78
C ARG A 228 -6.88 1.06 -15.45
N MET A 229 -5.70 0.46 -15.24
CA MET A 229 -5.36 -0.17 -13.96
C MET A 229 -5.38 0.87 -12.83
N TYR A 230 -4.75 2.04 -13.04
CA TYR A 230 -4.73 3.11 -12.06
C TYR A 230 -6.13 3.61 -11.72
N ALA A 231 -6.98 3.85 -12.72
CA ALA A 231 -8.36 4.28 -12.52
C ALA A 231 -9.18 3.28 -11.70
N ALA A 232 -9.00 1.97 -11.94
CA ALA A 232 -9.67 0.94 -11.16
C ALA A 232 -9.17 0.91 -9.70
N MET A 233 -7.86 1.07 -9.49
CA MET A 233 -7.26 1.14 -8.15
C MET A 233 -7.78 2.34 -7.36
N THR A 234 -7.76 3.53 -7.94
CA THR A 234 -8.23 4.76 -7.28
C THR A 234 -9.73 4.70 -6.98
N SER A 235 -10.54 4.13 -7.87
CA SER A 235 -11.96 3.90 -7.64
C SER A 235 -12.21 2.97 -6.46
N HIS A 236 -11.45 1.88 -6.36
CA HIS A 236 -11.54 0.97 -5.22
C HIS A 236 -11.10 1.65 -3.92
N VAL A 237 -9.98 2.35 -3.93
CA VAL A 237 -9.48 3.06 -2.75
C VAL A 237 -10.51 4.08 -2.25
N LYS A 238 -11.14 4.83 -3.15
CA LYS A 238 -12.21 5.77 -2.79
C LYS A 238 -13.36 5.06 -2.08
N LEU A 239 -13.84 3.94 -2.63
CA LEU A 239 -14.91 3.15 -2.04
C LEU A 239 -14.49 2.55 -0.68
N LEU A 240 -13.25 2.05 -0.57
CA LEU A 240 -12.71 1.51 0.67
C LEU A 240 -12.69 2.58 1.78
N LEU A 241 -12.15 3.76 1.51
CA LEU A 241 -12.08 4.85 2.48
C LEU A 241 -13.48 5.26 2.93
N GLU A 242 -14.43 5.36 2.00
CA GLU A 242 -15.83 5.69 2.30
C GLU A 242 -16.48 4.64 3.20
N GLN A 243 -16.33 3.35 2.88
CA GLN A 243 -17.00 2.26 3.61
C GLN A 243 -16.34 1.88 4.93
N THR A 244 -15.03 2.12 5.09
CA THR A 244 -14.29 1.81 6.33
C THR A 244 -14.21 2.99 7.28
N GLY A 245 -14.46 4.20 6.80
CA GLY A 245 -14.27 5.44 7.56
C GLY A 245 -12.79 5.84 7.74
N ILE A 246 -11.84 5.14 7.11
CA ILE A 246 -10.42 5.53 7.13
C ILE A 246 -10.26 6.88 6.46
N LYS A 247 -9.62 7.84 7.15
CA LYS A 247 -9.43 9.23 6.68
C LYS A 247 -8.00 9.50 6.18
N TRP A 248 -7.06 8.61 6.46
CA TRP A 248 -5.67 8.75 6.07
C TRP A 248 -5.31 7.81 4.93
N LEU A 249 -4.82 8.39 3.83
CA LEU A 249 -4.33 7.66 2.66
C LEU A 249 -2.87 7.99 2.41
N ILE A 250 -2.04 6.97 2.33
CA ILE A 250 -0.67 7.06 1.80
C ILE A 250 -0.74 6.65 0.32
N ALA A 251 -0.67 7.63 -0.57
CA ALA A 251 -0.87 7.43 -2.01
C ALA A 251 0.45 7.12 -2.74
N THR A 252 1.19 6.07 -2.31
CA THR A 252 2.46 5.70 -2.96
C THR A 252 2.29 5.36 -4.42
N GLY A 253 1.16 4.75 -4.81
CA GLY A 253 0.85 4.47 -6.21
C GLY A 253 0.77 5.74 -7.05
N THR A 254 0.13 6.80 -6.55
CA THR A 254 0.08 8.10 -7.23
C THR A 254 1.46 8.74 -7.33
N ALA A 255 2.27 8.68 -6.27
CA ALA A 255 3.63 9.20 -6.29
C ALA A 255 4.50 8.51 -7.36
N VAL A 256 4.32 7.20 -7.51
CA VAL A 256 5.00 6.42 -8.57
C VAL A 256 4.50 6.81 -9.96
N GLU A 257 3.18 6.98 -10.15
CA GLU A 257 2.65 7.45 -11.44
C GLU A 257 3.14 8.86 -11.78
N ASN A 258 3.17 9.78 -10.80
CA ASN A 258 3.73 11.12 -10.97
C ASN A 258 5.22 11.03 -11.39
N LEU A 259 6.02 10.21 -10.72
CA LEU A 259 7.43 10.01 -11.04
C LEU A 259 7.64 9.43 -12.45
N ARG A 260 6.73 8.57 -12.90
CA ARG A 260 6.75 7.98 -14.25
C ARG A 260 6.49 8.99 -15.37
N THR A 261 5.97 10.17 -15.05
CA THR A 261 5.82 11.27 -16.05
C THR A 261 7.11 12.05 -16.24
N THR A 262 8.10 11.92 -15.34
CA THR A 262 9.35 12.69 -15.39
C THR A 262 10.39 12.09 -16.33
N SER A 263 11.45 12.85 -16.58
CA SER A 263 12.63 12.39 -17.36
C SER A 263 13.40 11.22 -16.72
N LEU A 264 13.11 10.87 -15.47
CA LEU A 264 13.69 9.69 -14.79
C LEU A 264 13.12 8.37 -15.33
N ASN A 265 11.93 8.38 -15.92
CA ASN A 265 11.32 7.20 -16.51
C ASN A 265 11.79 7.05 -17.95
N ILE A 266 12.80 6.21 -18.17
CA ILE A 266 13.26 5.87 -19.53
C ILE A 266 12.35 4.83 -20.15
N ASP A 267 12.05 4.98 -21.44
CA ASP A 267 11.20 4.04 -22.19
C ASP A 267 11.94 2.72 -22.46
N ASN A 268 11.91 1.82 -21.48
CA ASN A 268 12.50 0.49 -21.55
C ASN A 268 11.53 -0.62 -21.08
N GLY A 269 10.25 -0.28 -20.89
CA GLY A 269 9.21 -1.18 -20.39
C GLY A 269 9.30 -1.53 -18.90
N MET A 270 10.35 -1.06 -18.20
CA MET A 270 10.52 -1.29 -16.76
C MET A 270 9.73 -0.29 -15.90
N ASP A 271 9.45 0.90 -16.40
CA ASP A 271 8.69 1.95 -15.74
C ASP A 271 9.11 2.16 -14.27
N LEU A 272 10.42 2.32 -14.04
CA LEU A 272 11.00 2.49 -12.71
C LEU A 272 10.67 1.33 -11.74
N SER A 273 10.57 0.12 -12.27
CA SER A 273 10.43 -1.13 -11.49
C SER A 273 11.68 -1.99 -11.62
N ARG A 274 11.86 -2.97 -10.69
CA ARG A 274 12.98 -3.93 -10.78
C ARG A 274 12.62 -5.25 -11.49
N ASP A 275 11.35 -5.59 -11.52
CA ASP A 275 10.85 -6.86 -12.05
C ASP A 275 9.45 -6.74 -12.66
N LEU A 276 9.12 -5.54 -13.18
CA LEU A 276 7.89 -5.18 -13.86
C LEU A 276 6.66 -4.96 -12.95
N PHE A 277 6.77 -5.21 -11.64
CA PHE A 277 5.68 -4.91 -10.70
C PHE A 277 6.13 -4.41 -9.33
N HIS A 278 7.33 -4.78 -8.85
CA HIS A 278 7.92 -4.16 -7.67
C HIS A 278 8.70 -2.89 -8.02
N LEU A 279 8.77 -1.96 -7.12
CA LEU A 279 9.50 -0.71 -7.30
C LEU A 279 10.99 -0.98 -7.53
N ASP A 280 11.64 -0.17 -8.35
CA ASP A 280 13.09 -0.03 -8.39
C ASP A 280 13.61 0.22 -6.98
N LYS A 281 14.75 -0.40 -6.62
CA LYS A 281 15.29 -0.37 -5.25
C LYS A 281 15.87 0.98 -4.82
N GLY A 282 16.01 1.94 -5.74
CA GLY A 282 16.52 3.28 -5.50
C GLY A 282 15.43 4.34 -5.55
N ILE A 283 15.39 5.11 -6.64
CA ILE A 283 14.61 6.35 -6.73
C ILE A 283 13.11 6.14 -6.55
N THR A 284 12.56 5.02 -7.03
CA THR A 284 11.11 4.79 -6.92
C THR A 284 10.71 4.35 -5.52
N ARG A 285 11.50 3.48 -4.87
CA ARG A 285 11.33 3.22 -3.43
C ARG A 285 11.47 4.50 -2.62
N TYR A 286 12.44 5.35 -2.97
CA TYR A 286 12.63 6.63 -2.29
C TYR A 286 11.38 7.50 -2.40
N ALA A 287 10.79 7.66 -3.59
CA ALA A 287 9.54 8.42 -3.76
C ALA A 287 8.40 7.84 -2.90
N ALA A 288 8.24 6.52 -2.88
CA ALA A 288 7.24 5.86 -2.04
C ALA A 288 7.49 6.10 -0.54
N ASN A 289 8.76 6.02 -0.09
CA ASN A 289 9.12 6.31 1.30
C ASN A 289 8.96 7.80 1.66
N CYS A 290 9.22 8.74 0.72
CA CYS A 290 8.89 10.16 0.89
C CYS A 290 7.38 10.34 1.13
N THR A 291 6.54 9.63 0.36
CA THR A 291 5.08 9.69 0.53
C THR A 291 4.65 9.17 1.91
N VAL A 292 5.21 8.05 2.38
CA VAL A 292 4.95 7.55 3.74
C VAL A 292 5.37 8.58 4.79
N PHE A 293 6.60 9.11 4.65
CA PHE A 293 7.16 10.05 5.61
C PHE A 293 6.33 11.33 5.70
N ASP A 294 6.09 12.00 4.57
CA ASP A 294 5.38 13.30 4.56
C ASP A 294 3.88 13.16 4.85
N THR A 295 3.29 11.95 4.69
CA THR A 295 1.89 11.72 5.04
C THR A 295 1.68 11.52 6.54
N ILE A 296 2.50 10.70 7.21
CA ILE A 296 2.21 10.26 8.58
C ILE A 296 3.35 10.47 9.58
N LEU A 297 4.61 10.46 9.18
CA LEU A 297 5.74 10.52 10.12
C LEU A 297 6.24 11.95 10.32
N GLY A 298 6.53 12.64 9.24
CA GLY A 298 7.01 14.01 9.25
C GLY A 298 6.11 14.98 10.00
N PRO A 299 4.77 14.97 9.76
CA PRO A 299 3.83 15.81 10.49
C PRO A 299 3.85 15.60 12.00
N CYS A 300 4.10 14.38 12.49
CA CYS A 300 4.21 14.10 13.92
C CYS A 300 5.39 14.83 14.61
N VAL A 301 6.41 15.21 13.84
CA VAL A 301 7.67 15.79 14.34
C VAL A 301 8.03 17.13 13.68
N GLY A 302 7.13 17.69 12.87
CA GLY A 302 7.34 18.98 12.19
C GLY A 302 8.48 18.94 11.16
N LYS A 303 8.70 17.80 10.48
CA LYS A 303 9.72 17.59 9.45
C LYS A 303 9.10 17.27 8.10
N THR A 304 9.83 17.54 7.02
CA THR A 304 9.44 17.19 5.64
C THR A 304 10.61 16.59 4.88
N MET A 305 10.31 15.85 3.81
CA MET A 305 11.34 15.28 2.94
C MET A 305 12.12 16.33 2.16
N SER A 306 11.58 17.52 1.94
CA SER A 306 12.26 18.60 1.20
C SER A 306 13.60 19.03 1.82
N THR A 307 13.79 18.82 3.11
CA THR A 307 15.04 19.14 3.83
C THR A 307 15.86 17.89 4.19
N ASN A 308 15.39 16.69 3.81
CA ASN A 308 16.06 15.43 4.15
C ASN A 308 17.25 15.18 3.24
N THR A 309 18.39 14.83 3.85
CA THR A 309 19.65 14.61 3.17
C THR A 309 19.97 13.15 2.86
N TYR A 310 19.05 12.22 3.13
CA TYR A 310 19.23 10.81 2.78
C TYR A 310 19.39 10.63 1.28
N ARG A 311 20.41 9.85 0.90
CA ARG A 311 20.71 9.45 -0.49
C ARG A 311 21.02 7.97 -0.54
N PHE A 312 20.79 7.34 -1.69
CA PHE A 312 21.07 5.93 -1.91
C PHE A 312 21.89 5.77 -3.19
N PRO A 313 23.23 5.89 -3.10
CA PRO A 313 24.10 5.95 -4.27
C PRO A 313 24.29 4.62 -5.00
N THR A 314 23.81 3.51 -4.41
CA THR A 314 23.94 2.16 -4.99
C THR A 314 23.19 2.06 -6.30
N SER A 315 23.82 1.45 -7.31
CA SER A 315 23.28 1.21 -8.64
C SER A 315 23.43 -0.27 -9.02
N ASP A 316 22.38 -0.83 -9.60
CA ASP A 316 22.38 -2.17 -10.19
C ASP A 316 21.36 -2.20 -11.32
N THR A 317 21.76 -2.62 -12.50
CA THR A 317 20.89 -2.70 -13.69
C THR A 317 20.41 -4.13 -13.98
N SER A 318 20.68 -5.09 -13.08
CA SER A 318 20.17 -6.46 -13.22
C SER A 318 18.64 -6.49 -13.09
N HIS A 319 18.00 -7.34 -13.84
CA HIS A 319 16.52 -7.47 -13.85
C HIS A 319 15.90 -7.68 -12.47
N THR A 320 16.61 -8.40 -11.58
CA THR A 320 16.11 -8.72 -10.23
C THR A 320 16.51 -7.71 -9.14
N ASN A 321 17.43 -6.81 -9.47
CA ASN A 321 17.99 -5.84 -8.52
C ASN A 321 17.98 -4.41 -9.03
N TYR A 322 17.25 -4.13 -10.09
CA TYR A 322 17.28 -2.82 -10.75
C TYR A 322 17.17 -1.68 -9.73
N THR A 323 18.15 -0.78 -9.80
CA THR A 323 18.33 0.28 -8.82
C THR A 323 18.83 1.55 -9.51
N THR A 324 17.98 2.55 -9.62
CA THR A 324 18.37 3.90 -10.02
C THR A 324 18.88 4.62 -8.77
N PRO A 325 20.13 5.09 -8.71
CA PRO A 325 20.66 5.76 -7.53
C PRO A 325 19.81 6.97 -7.12
N VAL A 326 19.72 7.22 -5.81
CA VAL A 326 19.16 8.46 -5.28
C VAL A 326 20.31 9.44 -5.06
N THR A 327 20.31 10.52 -5.81
CA THR A 327 21.37 11.55 -5.84
C THR A 327 20.80 12.93 -5.51
N ASP A 328 21.68 13.92 -5.32
CA ASP A 328 21.25 15.31 -5.10
C ASP A 328 20.48 15.90 -6.28
N SER A 329 20.73 15.41 -7.50
CA SER A 329 20.07 15.90 -8.70
C SER A 329 18.65 15.32 -8.89
N ASN A 330 18.39 14.05 -8.50
CA ASN A 330 17.11 13.41 -8.74
C ASN A 330 16.22 13.26 -7.49
N ALA A 331 16.77 13.34 -6.29
CA ALA A 331 16.00 13.29 -5.06
C ALA A 331 14.88 14.37 -5.00
N PRO A 332 15.11 15.64 -5.40
CA PRO A 332 14.07 16.66 -5.43
C PRO A 332 12.90 16.32 -6.36
N ILE A 333 13.17 15.63 -7.48
CA ILE A 333 12.13 15.17 -8.43
C ILE A 333 11.22 14.15 -7.74
N ALA A 334 11.81 13.16 -7.07
CA ALA A 334 11.06 12.13 -6.34
C ALA A 334 10.29 12.71 -5.14
N GLN A 335 10.87 13.68 -4.42
CA GLN A 335 10.21 14.42 -3.34
C GLN A 335 9.01 15.22 -3.86
N THR A 336 9.15 15.86 -5.02
CA THR A 336 8.04 16.58 -5.68
C THR A 336 6.93 15.63 -6.10
N ALA A 337 7.27 14.47 -6.67
CA ALA A 337 6.29 13.46 -7.04
C ALA A 337 5.49 12.95 -5.83
N ALA A 338 6.15 12.74 -4.69
CA ALA A 338 5.52 12.38 -3.43
C ALA A 338 4.60 13.50 -2.89
N LEU A 339 5.08 14.74 -2.86
CA LEU A 339 4.30 15.89 -2.41
C LEU A 339 3.03 16.08 -3.24
N LYS A 340 3.13 15.99 -4.57
CA LYS A 340 1.98 16.07 -5.47
C LYS A 340 0.97 14.93 -5.25
N ALA A 341 1.44 13.75 -4.92
CA ALA A 341 0.57 12.64 -4.56
C ALA A 341 -0.15 12.85 -3.20
N ILE A 342 0.43 13.61 -2.28
CA ILE A 342 -0.23 13.98 -1.02
C ILE A 342 -1.28 15.08 -1.25
N GLU A 343 -0.98 16.04 -2.12
CA GLU A 343 -1.91 17.12 -2.50
C GLU A 343 -3.11 16.59 -3.30
N SER A 344 -2.89 15.63 -4.21
CA SER A 344 -3.90 15.03 -5.08
C SER A 344 -3.78 13.49 -5.08
N PRO A 345 -4.23 12.82 -4.02
CA PRO A 345 -3.85 11.43 -3.74
C PRO A 345 -4.43 10.39 -4.72
N LEU A 346 -5.46 10.73 -5.49
CA LEU A 346 -6.11 9.83 -6.44
C LEU A 346 -6.02 10.32 -7.90
N GLU A 347 -5.14 11.30 -8.16
CA GLU A 347 -4.97 11.92 -9.48
C GLU A 347 -3.49 12.01 -9.83
N VAL A 348 -3.14 11.63 -11.06
CA VAL A 348 -1.77 11.76 -11.55
C VAL A 348 -1.48 13.23 -11.88
N THR A 349 -0.39 13.74 -11.34
CA THR A 349 0.15 15.06 -11.72
C THR A 349 1.24 14.87 -12.78
N ASP A 350 1.11 15.52 -13.91
CA ASP A 350 2.14 15.55 -14.95
C ASP A 350 3.34 16.39 -14.48
N LEU A 351 4.50 15.76 -14.37
CA LEU A 351 5.77 16.36 -13.97
C LEU A 351 6.82 16.24 -15.10
N SER A 352 6.39 16.13 -16.34
CA SER A 352 7.26 15.97 -17.53
C SER A 352 8.23 17.13 -17.76
N ASN A 353 8.00 18.24 -17.09
CA ASN A 353 8.88 19.41 -17.11
C ASN A 353 10.04 19.37 -16.07
N LEU A 354 10.17 18.28 -15.28
CA LEU A 354 11.20 18.08 -14.26
C LEU A 354 12.31 17.13 -14.69
#